data_f1216f1a64f4ca6890f8d3c9c3e23280
#
_entry.id   f1216f1a64f4ca6890f8d3c9c3e23280
#
_cell.length_a   1.000
_cell.length_b   1.000
_cell.length_c   1.000
_cell.angle_alpha   90.00
_cell.angle_beta   90.00
_cell.angle_gamma   90.00
#
_symmetry.space_group_name_H-M   'P 1'
#
loop_
_entity.id
_entity.type
_entity.pdbx_description
1 polymer ?
#
loop_
_entity_poly.entity_id
_entity_poly.type
_entity_poly.pdbx_seq_one_letter_code
_entity_poly.pdbx_strand_id
1 'polypeptide(L)'
;MSLKEKIRFPWGRFFGKKDREWVPVWQEDEAEQTLPVFQRKNINMHHKGEREQYIRSCLEQIADAEKELHHLEYEYNMVTSHLTDIEELERSPEEMRLEILEAAEKLDSLKDVQEDYNNRKSRISEADFARMEKVEAEVEDGIKKLREAEDYQKLVKGDMRRLNGERHAYEYRREELEQELKNASGLAGICFIALVSALIVLFILQITLQFDTKIGYVFAVFLAAVAIVKLFLNHGNAGREIARVEKDINRLILLQNTVKIRYVNNRNLLNYLCMKFRVKNSGELESLWIRYGEEREEQERLAKASKDFVYYQKEYLRLLRQARIRDTSVWLHQVGAVLHEREMTELRQSLVARRKILREQMDYNRQLAAAAQKEVTDLSGKYPRYKEEILGLIAEYEQRQKSGKAGVRKKRMN
;
A
#
# COMPACT_ATOMS: atom_id res chain seq x y z
N MET A 1 4.03 18.19 -0.15
CA MET A 1 3.95 18.58 -1.57
C MET A 1 4.68 17.52 -2.36
N SER A 2 3.92 16.71 -3.07
CA SER A 2 4.36 15.47 -3.73
C SER A 2 5.25 15.77 -4.94
N LEU A 3 6.41 15.14 -4.99
CA LEU A 3 7.39 15.16 -6.11
C LEU A 3 6.86 14.51 -7.41
N LYS A 4 5.59 14.17 -7.48
CA LYS A 4 4.93 13.49 -8.63
C LYS A 4 4.54 14.40 -9.79
N GLU A 5 4.79 15.71 -9.74
CA GLU A 5 4.15 16.63 -10.70
C GLU A 5 5.09 17.36 -11.69
N LYS A 6 6.35 17.01 -11.83
CA LYS A 6 7.24 17.85 -12.66
C LYS A 6 8.11 17.15 -13.71
N ILE A 7 7.67 16.04 -14.31
CA ILE A 7 8.25 15.60 -15.60
C ILE A 7 7.14 15.07 -16.49
N ARG A 8 6.32 15.98 -17.04
CA ARG A 8 5.47 15.69 -18.17
C ARG A 8 6.21 16.12 -19.43
N PHE A 9 6.96 15.20 -20.04
CA PHE A 9 7.47 15.37 -21.39
C PHE A 9 6.32 15.18 -22.40
N PRO A 10 6.25 16.03 -23.49
CA PRO A 10 5.14 16.01 -24.45
C PRO A 10 5.09 14.77 -25.34
N TRP A 11 5.98 13.83 -25.18
CA TRP A 11 6.10 12.59 -25.96
C TRP A 11 5.15 11.48 -25.52
N GLY A 12 4.45 11.63 -24.40
CA GLY A 12 3.47 10.67 -23.89
C GLY A 12 2.21 10.50 -24.75
N ARG A 13 2.09 11.20 -25.87
CA ARG A 13 0.99 11.01 -26.83
C ARG A 13 1.29 10.01 -27.94
N PHE A 14 2.55 9.64 -28.14
CA PHE A 14 2.93 8.67 -29.18
C PHE A 14 3.07 7.23 -28.66
N PHE A 15 3.25 7.03 -27.36
CA PHE A 15 3.37 5.70 -26.78
C PHE A 15 2.39 5.59 -25.61
N GLY A 16 1.18 5.08 -25.92
CA GLY A 16 0.15 4.79 -24.93
C GLY A 16 0.65 3.77 -23.91
N LYS A 17 0.39 4.07 -22.61
CA LYS A 17 0.44 3.09 -21.55
C LYS A 17 -0.46 1.93 -21.92
N LYS A 18 0.08 0.80 -22.25
CA LYS A 18 -0.33 -0.55 -21.82
C LYS A 18 0.22 -1.63 -22.75
N ASP A 19 0.73 -2.64 -22.08
CA ASP A 19 0.92 -3.99 -22.53
C ASP A 19 2.04 -4.27 -23.55
N ARG A 20 2.78 -5.29 -23.25
CA ARG A 20 3.87 -5.98 -23.92
C ARG A 20 3.53 -6.51 -25.32
N GLU A 21 2.79 -5.77 -26.09
CA GLU A 21 2.57 -5.98 -27.52
C GLU A 21 2.64 -4.64 -28.19
N TRP A 22 3.87 -4.21 -28.53
CA TRP A 22 4.09 -3.13 -29.45
C TRP A 22 3.85 -3.68 -30.85
N VAL A 23 2.57 -3.82 -31.21
CA VAL A 23 2.16 -3.94 -32.60
C VAL A 23 1.91 -2.51 -33.06
N PRO A 24 2.68 -1.98 -34.03
CA PRO A 24 2.31 -0.74 -34.67
C PRO A 24 1.00 -1.02 -35.39
N VAL A 25 -0.12 -0.60 -34.82
CA VAL A 25 -1.41 -0.53 -35.53
C VAL A 25 -1.31 0.65 -36.50
N TRP A 26 -0.53 0.45 -37.52
CA TRP A 26 -0.69 1.23 -38.75
C TRP A 26 -1.78 0.48 -39.52
N GLN A 27 -3.04 0.86 -39.33
CA GLN A 27 -4.08 0.52 -40.29
C GLN A 27 -3.60 1.14 -41.59
N GLU A 28 -3.24 0.29 -42.54
CA GLU A 28 -3.11 0.61 -43.93
C GLU A 28 -4.52 0.96 -44.44
N ASP A 29 -4.94 2.22 -44.26
CA ASP A 29 -5.91 2.78 -45.14
C ASP A 29 -5.18 2.93 -46.53
N GLU A 30 -5.06 1.82 -47.23
CA GLU A 30 -4.79 1.79 -48.69
C GLU A 30 -6.00 2.40 -49.44
N ALA A 31 -6.35 3.61 -49.08
CA ALA A 31 -7.12 4.44 -50.02
C ALA A 31 -6.13 4.81 -51.15
N GLU A 32 -6.29 4.20 -52.31
CA GLU A 32 -5.66 4.67 -53.54
C GLU A 32 -5.85 6.18 -53.59
N GLN A 33 -4.79 6.93 -53.25
CA GLN A 33 -4.81 8.39 -53.23
C GLN A 33 -4.76 8.87 -54.68
N THR A 34 -5.91 8.84 -55.34
CA THR A 34 -6.04 9.41 -56.68
C THR A 34 -5.92 10.91 -56.58
N LEU A 35 -5.03 11.50 -57.39
CA LEU A 35 -4.90 12.96 -57.48
C LEU A 35 -6.24 13.61 -57.78
N PRO A 36 -6.62 14.69 -57.08
CA PRO A 36 -7.87 15.37 -57.37
C PRO A 36 -7.91 15.87 -58.82
N VAL A 37 -8.95 15.46 -59.53
CA VAL A 37 -9.19 15.95 -60.90
C VAL A 37 -9.77 17.35 -60.80
N PHE A 38 -9.04 18.35 -61.27
CA PHE A 38 -9.51 19.73 -61.37
C PHE A 38 -10.67 19.86 -62.38
N GLN A 39 -11.89 19.95 -61.85
CA GLN A 39 -13.10 19.97 -62.69
C GLN A 39 -13.40 21.37 -63.19
N ARG A 40 -12.67 21.83 -64.24
CA ARG A 40 -12.96 23.13 -64.97
C ARG A 40 -14.34 23.18 -65.56
N LYS A 41 -14.94 22.05 -65.96
CA LYS A 41 -16.20 21.97 -66.68
C LYS A 41 -17.42 22.57 -65.99
N ASN A 42 -17.35 22.70 -64.68
CA ASN A 42 -18.45 23.18 -63.87
C ASN A 42 -18.33 24.65 -63.44
N ILE A 43 -17.30 25.36 -63.87
CA ILE A 43 -16.99 26.73 -63.46
C ILE A 43 -17.06 27.72 -64.62
N ASN A 44 -17.84 28.75 -64.38
CA ASN A 44 -17.92 29.85 -65.43
C ASN A 44 -16.72 30.80 -65.23
N MET A 45 -15.66 30.60 -66.03
CA MET A 45 -14.46 31.42 -66.01
C MET A 45 -14.65 32.88 -66.38
N HIS A 46 -15.79 33.23 -67.00
CA HIS A 46 -16.16 34.62 -67.35
C HIS A 46 -16.78 35.34 -66.10
N HIS A 47 -17.32 34.61 -65.18
CA HIS A 47 -17.84 35.17 -63.93
C HIS A 47 -16.70 35.42 -62.93
N LYS A 48 -16.50 36.69 -62.52
CA LYS A 48 -15.34 37.09 -61.67
C LYS A 48 -15.29 36.34 -60.37
N GLY A 49 -16.41 36.21 -59.66
CA GLY A 49 -16.46 35.58 -58.37
C GLY A 49 -16.11 34.09 -58.38
N GLU A 50 -16.61 33.31 -59.31
CA GLU A 50 -16.34 31.88 -59.48
C GLU A 50 -14.87 31.64 -59.84
N ARG A 51 -14.31 32.48 -60.73
CA ARG A 51 -12.90 32.42 -61.10
C ARG A 51 -11.97 32.71 -59.97
N GLU A 52 -12.21 33.78 -59.17
CA GLU A 52 -11.42 34.10 -57.99
C GLU A 52 -11.48 32.98 -56.98
N GLN A 53 -12.67 32.44 -56.69
CA GLN A 53 -12.84 31.34 -55.74
C GLN A 53 -12.09 30.09 -56.17
N TYR A 54 -12.14 29.74 -57.45
CA TYR A 54 -11.42 28.58 -57.99
C TYR A 54 -9.90 28.73 -57.88
N ILE A 55 -9.38 29.91 -58.25
CA ILE A 55 -7.95 30.20 -58.14
C ILE A 55 -7.50 30.16 -56.68
N ARG A 56 -8.28 30.75 -55.77
CA ARG A 56 -7.99 30.71 -54.35
C ARG A 56 -7.98 29.27 -53.82
N SER A 57 -8.92 28.40 -54.22
CA SER A 57 -8.91 26.99 -53.82
C SER A 57 -7.67 26.23 -54.33
N CYS A 58 -7.20 26.51 -55.58
CA CYS A 58 -5.94 25.94 -56.06
C CYS A 58 -4.73 26.42 -55.27
N LEU A 59 -4.68 27.72 -54.91
CA LEU A 59 -3.60 28.29 -54.10
C LEU A 59 -3.61 27.74 -52.65
N GLU A 60 -4.80 27.53 -52.09
CA GLU A 60 -4.95 26.88 -50.77
C GLU A 60 -4.46 25.44 -50.80
N GLN A 61 -4.79 24.66 -51.83
CA GLN A 61 -4.28 23.30 -52.01
C GLN A 61 -2.74 23.25 -52.14
N ILE A 62 -2.13 24.20 -52.83
CA ILE A 62 -0.66 24.31 -52.90
C ILE A 62 -0.09 24.56 -51.52
N ALA A 63 -0.65 25.50 -50.75
CA ALA A 63 -0.14 25.83 -49.43
C ALA A 63 -0.33 24.72 -48.38
N ASP A 64 -1.47 24.03 -48.45
CA ASP A 64 -1.74 22.89 -47.56
C ASP A 64 -0.78 21.72 -47.89
N ALA A 65 -0.58 21.44 -49.20
CA ALA A 65 0.38 20.42 -49.62
C ALA A 65 1.84 20.78 -49.23
N GLU A 66 2.26 22.04 -49.35
CA GLU A 66 3.59 22.50 -48.89
C GLU A 66 3.75 22.40 -47.38
N LYS A 67 2.72 22.75 -46.62
CA LYS A 67 2.73 22.63 -45.14
C LYS A 67 2.85 21.18 -44.72
N GLU A 68 2.09 20.31 -45.37
CA GLU A 68 2.14 18.87 -45.09
C GLU A 68 3.48 18.27 -45.51
N LEU A 69 4.04 18.64 -46.64
CA LEU A 69 5.39 18.27 -47.05
C LEU A 69 6.43 18.62 -45.99
N HIS A 70 6.37 19.81 -45.45
CA HIS A 70 7.33 20.23 -44.44
C HIS A 70 7.22 19.37 -43.17
N HIS A 71 6.00 18.98 -42.78
CA HIS A 71 5.77 18.09 -41.62
C HIS A 71 6.32 16.68 -41.93
N LEU A 72 6.00 16.13 -43.09
CA LEU A 72 6.45 14.80 -43.52
C LEU A 72 7.97 14.76 -43.70
N GLU A 73 8.62 15.81 -44.21
CA GLU A 73 10.08 15.92 -44.31
C GLU A 73 10.75 15.89 -42.94
N TYR A 74 10.18 16.57 -41.95
CA TYR A 74 10.68 16.53 -40.60
C TYR A 74 10.61 15.10 -40.02
N GLU A 75 9.47 14.43 -40.18
CA GLU A 75 9.28 13.06 -39.68
C GLU A 75 10.16 12.06 -40.45
N TYR A 76 10.29 12.21 -41.77
CA TYR A 76 11.19 11.40 -42.58
C TYR A 76 12.66 11.50 -42.14
N ASN A 77 13.10 12.72 -41.81
CA ASN A 77 14.45 12.95 -41.33
C ASN A 77 14.67 12.32 -39.93
N MET A 78 13.66 12.39 -39.06
CA MET A 78 13.70 11.73 -37.76
C MET A 78 13.81 10.21 -37.89
N VAL A 79 12.93 9.58 -38.67
CA VAL A 79 12.96 8.14 -38.95
C VAL A 79 14.28 7.71 -39.59
N THR A 80 14.81 8.51 -40.54
CA THR A 80 16.09 8.23 -41.15
C THR A 80 17.26 8.36 -40.19
N SER A 81 17.21 9.33 -39.27
CA SER A 81 18.21 9.46 -38.20
C SER A 81 18.23 8.23 -37.29
N HIS A 82 17.05 7.74 -36.86
CA HIS A 82 16.97 6.54 -36.02
C HIS A 82 17.49 5.29 -36.74
N LEU A 83 17.21 5.14 -38.03
CA LEU A 83 17.80 4.04 -38.83
C LEU A 83 19.33 4.14 -38.93
N THR A 84 19.86 5.36 -39.07
CA THR A 84 21.30 5.60 -39.06
C THR A 84 21.92 5.26 -37.70
N ASP A 85 21.22 5.62 -36.62
CA ASP A 85 21.64 5.31 -35.26
C ASP A 85 21.73 3.79 -35.03
N ILE A 86 20.76 3.00 -35.54
CA ILE A 86 20.83 1.52 -35.51
C ILE A 86 22.09 1.02 -36.26
N GLU A 87 22.36 1.56 -37.45
CA GLU A 87 23.52 1.16 -38.22
C GLU A 87 24.85 1.52 -37.53
N GLU A 88 24.94 2.68 -36.89
CA GLU A 88 26.13 3.09 -36.13
C GLU A 88 26.34 2.23 -34.89
N LEU A 89 25.24 1.84 -34.18
CA LEU A 89 25.31 0.92 -33.05
C LEU A 89 25.88 -0.44 -33.46
N GLU A 90 25.42 -0.98 -34.61
CA GLU A 90 25.90 -2.25 -35.15
C GLU A 90 27.37 -2.20 -35.65
N ARG A 91 27.79 -1.05 -36.18
CA ARG A 91 29.17 -0.80 -36.62
C ARG A 91 30.13 -0.52 -35.48
N SER A 92 29.64 -0.26 -34.29
CA SER A 92 30.47 0.04 -33.13
C SER A 92 31.42 -1.13 -32.82
N PRO A 93 32.64 -0.85 -32.30
CA PRO A 93 33.57 -1.89 -31.86
C PRO A 93 32.90 -2.83 -30.85
N GLU A 94 33.28 -4.10 -30.86
CA GLU A 94 32.66 -5.11 -30.00
C GLU A 94 32.76 -4.76 -28.51
N GLU A 95 33.91 -4.23 -28.09
CA GLU A 95 34.14 -3.79 -26.70
C GLU A 95 33.10 -2.70 -26.30
N MET A 96 32.94 -1.69 -27.14
CA MET A 96 31.98 -0.59 -26.87
C MET A 96 30.54 -1.11 -26.89
N ARG A 97 30.22 -2.05 -27.76
CA ARG A 97 28.87 -2.65 -27.82
C ARG A 97 28.58 -3.44 -26.55
N LEU A 98 29.56 -4.19 -26.01
CA LEU A 98 29.41 -4.88 -24.72
C LEU A 98 29.24 -3.92 -23.56
N GLU A 99 29.97 -2.81 -23.50
CA GLU A 99 29.77 -1.77 -22.47
C GLU A 99 28.37 -1.16 -22.55
N ILE A 100 27.86 -0.88 -23.76
CA ILE A 100 26.50 -0.36 -23.97
C ILE A 100 25.46 -1.38 -23.50
N LEU A 101 25.63 -2.67 -23.82
CA LEU A 101 24.73 -3.74 -23.39
C LEU A 101 24.73 -3.88 -21.87
N GLU A 102 25.90 -3.87 -21.23
CA GLU A 102 26.01 -3.95 -19.76
C GLU A 102 25.30 -2.76 -19.08
N ALA A 103 25.51 -1.55 -19.58
CA ALA A 103 24.84 -0.36 -19.06
C ALA A 103 23.33 -0.41 -19.29
N ALA A 104 22.89 -0.92 -20.43
CA ALA A 104 21.47 -1.11 -20.75
C ALA A 104 20.80 -2.15 -19.83
N GLU A 105 21.48 -3.30 -19.58
CA GLU A 105 20.99 -4.35 -18.68
C GLU A 105 20.84 -3.83 -17.24
N LYS A 106 21.80 -3.04 -16.77
CA LYS A 106 21.71 -2.38 -15.47
C LYS A 106 20.53 -1.41 -15.39
N LEU A 107 20.32 -0.62 -16.43
CA LEU A 107 19.17 0.31 -16.49
C LEU A 107 17.84 -0.41 -16.47
N ASP A 108 17.70 -1.48 -17.25
CA ASP A 108 16.47 -2.25 -17.34
C ASP A 108 16.16 -2.93 -16.00
N SER A 109 17.15 -3.61 -15.40
CA SER A 109 17.00 -4.24 -14.07
C SER A 109 16.63 -3.23 -12.97
N LEU A 110 17.20 -2.02 -12.98
CA LEU A 110 16.89 -0.98 -12.01
C LEU A 110 15.50 -0.36 -12.26
N LYS A 111 15.05 -0.31 -13.50
CA LYS A 111 13.69 0.11 -13.87
C LYS A 111 12.67 -0.89 -13.36
N ASP A 112 12.92 -2.19 -13.52
CA ASP A 112 12.05 -3.24 -12.99
C ASP A 112 11.90 -3.15 -11.46
N VAL A 113 12.99 -2.93 -10.73
CA VAL A 113 12.96 -2.72 -9.27
C VAL A 113 12.05 -1.52 -8.91
N GLN A 114 12.11 -0.45 -9.70
CA GLN A 114 11.31 0.75 -9.46
C GLN A 114 9.83 0.53 -9.80
N GLU A 115 9.53 -0.21 -10.86
CA GLU A 115 8.17 -0.58 -11.26
C GLU A 115 7.55 -1.57 -10.25
N ASP A 116 8.29 -2.57 -9.81
CA ASP A 116 7.87 -3.54 -8.81
C ASP A 116 7.51 -2.86 -7.49
N TYR A 117 8.33 -1.91 -7.03
CA TYR A 117 8.02 -1.12 -5.84
C TYR A 117 6.76 -0.27 -6.00
N ASN A 118 6.59 0.39 -7.17
CA ASN A 118 5.43 1.25 -7.43
C ASN A 118 4.12 0.45 -7.57
N ASN A 119 4.19 -0.78 -8.09
CA ASN A 119 3.04 -1.66 -8.29
C ASN A 119 2.67 -2.44 -7.03
N ARG A 120 3.57 -2.54 -6.06
CA ARG A 120 3.36 -3.23 -4.80
C ARG A 120 2.46 -2.42 -3.86
N LYS A 121 1.57 -3.10 -3.15
CA LYS A 121 0.84 -2.50 -2.03
C LYS A 121 1.77 -2.43 -0.82
N SER A 122 1.90 -1.26 -0.22
CA SER A 122 2.63 -1.10 1.04
C SER A 122 2.05 -2.03 2.12
N ARG A 123 2.93 -2.69 2.88
CA ARG A 123 2.57 -3.62 3.97
C ARG A 123 2.18 -2.90 5.25
N ILE A 124 2.49 -1.62 5.35
CA ILE A 124 2.22 -0.77 6.50
C ILE A 124 1.61 0.56 6.03
N SER A 125 0.70 1.14 6.81
CA SER A 125 0.17 2.45 6.47
C SER A 125 1.22 3.55 6.68
N GLU A 126 1.17 4.64 5.90
CA GLU A 126 2.09 5.78 6.06
C GLU A 126 2.05 6.35 7.49
N ALA A 127 0.87 6.37 8.13
CA ALA A 127 0.71 6.84 9.48
C ALA A 127 1.39 5.91 10.52
N ASP A 128 1.33 4.60 10.29
CA ASP A 128 1.98 3.62 11.16
C ASP A 128 3.50 3.62 10.95
N PHE A 129 3.96 3.75 9.71
CA PHE A 129 5.37 3.88 9.38
C PHE A 129 5.99 5.10 10.08
N ALA A 130 5.43 6.28 9.87
CA ALA A 130 5.91 7.53 10.49
C ALA A 130 5.86 7.50 12.02
N ARG A 131 4.94 6.70 12.61
CA ARG A 131 4.85 6.50 14.05
C ARG A 131 5.96 5.58 14.55
N MET A 132 6.20 4.45 13.87
CA MET A 132 7.27 3.51 14.22
C MET A 132 8.65 4.16 14.10
N GLU A 133 8.88 4.95 13.06
CA GLU A 133 10.11 5.71 12.88
C GLU A 133 10.43 6.62 14.07
N LYS A 134 9.42 7.30 14.65
CA LYS A 134 9.60 8.18 15.83
C LYS A 134 9.99 7.45 17.10
N VAL A 135 9.59 6.21 17.25
CA VAL A 135 9.81 5.40 18.47
C VAL A 135 10.77 4.24 18.23
N GLU A 136 11.45 4.19 17.10
CA GLU A 136 12.32 3.11 16.63
C GLU A 136 13.26 2.60 17.71
N ALA A 137 13.97 3.51 18.39
CA ALA A 137 14.94 3.16 19.44
C ALA A 137 14.32 2.50 20.68
N GLU A 138 13.00 2.63 20.88
CA GLU A 138 12.31 2.16 22.08
C GLU A 138 11.40 0.94 21.83
N VAL A 139 11.19 0.55 20.57
CA VAL A 139 10.21 -0.49 20.22
C VAL A 139 10.62 -1.86 20.74
N GLU A 140 11.88 -2.24 20.59
CA GLU A 140 12.35 -3.55 21.05
C GLU A 140 12.23 -3.72 22.57
N ASP A 141 12.62 -2.69 23.33
CA ASP A 141 12.44 -2.65 24.78
C ASP A 141 10.94 -2.61 25.15
N GLY A 142 10.15 -1.90 24.34
CA GLY A 142 8.69 -1.84 24.46
C GLY A 142 8.02 -3.21 24.29
N ILE A 143 8.39 -3.98 23.27
CA ILE A 143 7.90 -5.34 23.04
C ILE A 143 8.22 -6.24 24.23
N LYS A 144 9.47 -6.18 24.72
CA LYS A 144 9.91 -6.97 25.88
C LYS A 144 9.11 -6.64 27.13
N LYS A 145 8.99 -5.35 27.46
CA LYS A 145 8.22 -4.88 28.63
C LYS A 145 6.74 -5.22 28.54
N LEU A 146 6.13 -5.09 27.35
CA LEU A 146 4.73 -5.49 27.15
C LEU A 146 4.55 -6.99 27.39
N ARG A 147 5.42 -7.83 26.83
CA ARG A 147 5.36 -9.29 26.98
C ARG A 147 5.53 -9.70 28.46
N GLU A 148 6.53 -9.15 29.13
CA GLU A 148 6.75 -9.41 30.57
C GLU A 148 5.55 -8.97 31.40
N ALA A 149 4.96 -7.83 31.14
CA ALA A 149 3.79 -7.32 31.85
C ALA A 149 2.53 -8.15 31.57
N GLU A 150 2.33 -8.64 30.35
CA GLU A 150 1.22 -9.53 29.96
C GLU A 150 1.34 -10.89 30.71
N ASP A 151 2.54 -11.47 30.74
CA ASP A 151 2.76 -12.74 31.40
C ASP A 151 2.63 -12.60 32.93
N TYR A 152 3.17 -11.52 33.50
CA TYR A 152 2.97 -11.21 34.92
C TYR A 152 1.48 -11.01 35.24
N GLN A 153 0.70 -10.39 34.35
CA GLN A 153 -0.74 -10.25 34.59
C GLN A 153 -1.47 -11.60 34.59
N LYS A 154 -1.05 -12.56 33.75
CA LYS A 154 -1.60 -13.93 33.79
C LYS A 154 -1.32 -14.61 35.12
N LEU A 155 -0.07 -14.50 35.62
CA LEU A 155 0.33 -15.05 36.93
C LEU A 155 -0.47 -14.44 38.10
N VAL A 156 -0.57 -13.11 38.17
CA VAL A 156 -1.31 -12.40 39.20
C VAL A 156 -2.81 -12.74 39.17
N LYS A 157 -3.40 -12.90 37.99
CA LYS A 157 -4.78 -13.40 37.84
C LYS A 157 -4.93 -14.83 38.37
N GLY A 158 -3.95 -15.69 38.13
CA GLY A 158 -3.90 -17.04 38.65
C GLY A 158 -3.86 -17.05 40.18
N ASP A 159 -2.95 -16.27 40.77
CA ASP A 159 -2.83 -16.12 42.23
C ASP A 159 -4.11 -15.58 42.85
N MET A 160 -4.75 -14.59 42.24
CA MET A 160 -6.01 -14.03 42.73
C MET A 160 -7.13 -15.08 42.75
N ARG A 161 -7.22 -15.92 41.70
CA ARG A 161 -8.21 -17.02 41.67
C ARG A 161 -7.94 -18.06 42.77
N ARG A 162 -6.66 -18.45 42.96
CA ARG A 162 -6.26 -19.39 43.98
C ARG A 162 -6.61 -18.86 45.41
N LEU A 163 -6.20 -17.62 45.70
CA LEU A 163 -6.48 -17.00 46.99
C LEU A 163 -7.99 -16.81 47.26
N ASN A 164 -8.79 -16.54 46.20
CA ASN A 164 -10.25 -16.51 46.33
C ASN A 164 -10.80 -17.90 46.67
N GLY A 165 -10.30 -18.95 46.00
CA GLY A 165 -10.71 -20.33 46.31
C GLY A 165 -10.35 -20.75 47.71
N GLU A 166 -9.11 -20.44 48.16
CA GLU A 166 -8.66 -20.70 49.55
C GLU A 166 -9.53 -19.94 50.57
N ARG A 167 -9.83 -18.67 50.30
CA ARG A 167 -10.69 -17.88 51.19
C ARG A 167 -12.10 -18.48 51.29
N HIS A 168 -12.73 -18.88 50.22
CA HIS A 168 -14.04 -19.54 50.27
C HIS A 168 -14.00 -20.88 51.02
N ALA A 169 -12.91 -21.65 50.88
CA ALA A 169 -12.75 -22.89 51.64
C ALA A 169 -12.67 -22.63 53.14
N TYR A 170 -11.95 -21.59 53.58
CA TYR A 170 -11.89 -21.21 55.00
C TYR A 170 -13.21 -20.60 55.48
N GLU A 171 -13.91 -19.82 54.69
CA GLU A 171 -15.25 -19.28 55.02
C GLU A 171 -16.26 -20.45 55.21
N TYR A 172 -16.25 -21.43 54.33
CA TYR A 172 -17.06 -22.65 54.46
C TYR A 172 -16.72 -23.43 55.71
N ARG A 173 -15.43 -23.62 56.00
CA ARG A 173 -14.99 -24.32 57.22
C ARG A 173 -15.43 -23.56 58.51
N ARG A 174 -15.39 -22.25 58.50
CA ARG A 174 -15.89 -21.44 59.59
C ARG A 174 -17.39 -21.66 59.82
N GLU A 175 -18.17 -21.62 58.75
CA GLU A 175 -19.63 -21.87 58.83
C GLU A 175 -19.95 -23.28 59.31
N GLU A 176 -19.20 -24.29 58.92
CA GLU A 176 -19.33 -25.66 59.40
C GLU A 176 -19.08 -25.75 60.89
N LEU A 177 -17.99 -25.17 61.40
CA LEU A 177 -17.65 -25.12 62.81
C LEU A 177 -18.68 -24.34 63.65
N GLU A 178 -19.21 -23.22 63.12
CA GLU A 178 -20.30 -22.45 63.75
C GLU A 178 -21.60 -23.29 63.85
N GLN A 179 -21.90 -24.11 62.83
CA GLN A 179 -23.04 -25.03 62.87
C GLN A 179 -22.80 -26.17 63.87
N GLU A 180 -21.58 -26.72 63.93
CA GLU A 180 -21.23 -27.72 64.94
C GLU A 180 -21.41 -27.18 66.36
N LEU A 181 -21.01 -25.92 66.59
CA LEU A 181 -21.20 -25.27 67.92
C LEU A 181 -22.71 -25.09 68.21
N LYS A 182 -23.51 -24.65 67.27
CA LYS A 182 -24.95 -24.53 67.46
C LYS A 182 -25.61 -25.88 67.74
N ASN A 183 -25.19 -26.91 66.99
CA ASN A 183 -25.71 -28.25 67.17
C ASN A 183 -25.28 -28.81 68.57
N ALA A 184 -24.02 -28.58 69.01
CA ALA A 184 -23.56 -28.96 70.31
C ALA A 184 -24.33 -28.27 71.46
N SER A 185 -24.62 -26.99 71.33
CA SER A 185 -25.44 -26.25 72.30
C SER A 185 -26.89 -26.73 72.30
N GLY A 186 -27.46 -27.11 71.19
CA GLY A 186 -28.79 -27.73 71.05
C GLY A 186 -28.82 -29.11 71.71
N LEU A 187 -27.76 -29.93 71.46
CA LEU A 187 -27.59 -31.21 72.16
C LEU A 187 -27.45 -31.09 73.64
N ALA A 188 -26.72 -30.10 74.11
CA ALA A 188 -26.63 -29.79 75.59
C ALA A 188 -27.99 -29.49 76.16
N GLY A 189 -28.81 -28.72 75.53
CA GLY A 189 -30.20 -28.46 75.95
C GLY A 189 -31.05 -29.72 76.03
N ILE A 190 -30.94 -30.62 75.00
CA ILE A 190 -31.66 -31.88 74.98
C ILE A 190 -31.18 -32.78 76.13
N CYS A 191 -29.85 -32.89 76.30
CA CYS A 191 -29.24 -33.69 77.39
C CYS A 191 -29.68 -33.17 78.80
N PHE A 192 -29.77 -31.81 78.97
CA PHE A 192 -30.27 -31.22 80.22
C PHE A 192 -31.71 -31.55 80.47
N ILE A 193 -32.58 -31.42 79.46
CA ILE A 193 -34.02 -31.78 79.56
C ILE A 193 -34.17 -33.29 79.88
N ALA A 194 -33.38 -34.13 79.22
CA ALA A 194 -33.40 -35.56 79.45
C ALA A 194 -32.95 -35.92 80.91
N LEU A 195 -31.90 -35.26 81.39
CA LEU A 195 -31.44 -35.42 82.78
C LEU A 195 -32.51 -35.01 83.77
N VAL A 196 -33.09 -33.82 83.62
CA VAL A 196 -34.14 -33.33 84.49
C VAL A 196 -35.37 -34.28 84.50
N SER A 197 -35.76 -34.76 83.31
CA SER A 197 -36.87 -35.69 83.23
C SER A 197 -36.56 -37.04 83.88
N ALA A 198 -35.34 -37.57 83.75
CA ALA A 198 -34.88 -38.76 84.34
C ALA A 198 -34.86 -38.65 85.92
N LEU A 199 -34.42 -37.50 86.43
CA LEU A 199 -34.43 -37.23 87.86
C LEU A 199 -35.88 -37.12 88.38
N ILE A 200 -36.80 -36.51 87.66
CA ILE A 200 -38.22 -36.45 88.03
C ILE A 200 -38.84 -37.86 88.02
N VAL A 201 -38.53 -38.70 87.08
CA VAL A 201 -39.03 -40.08 87.04
C VAL A 201 -38.47 -40.90 88.20
N LEU A 202 -37.17 -40.80 88.51
CA LEU A 202 -36.55 -41.43 89.65
C LEU A 202 -37.17 -41.00 91.01
N PHE A 203 -37.51 -39.66 91.10
CA PHE A 203 -38.16 -39.10 92.31
C PHE A 203 -39.60 -39.61 92.44
N ILE A 204 -40.39 -39.73 91.39
CA ILE A 204 -41.74 -40.28 91.36
C ILE A 204 -41.69 -41.78 91.75
N LEU A 205 -40.69 -42.56 91.20
CA LEU A 205 -40.51 -43.99 91.52
C LEU A 205 -40.18 -44.19 92.99
N GLN A 206 -39.38 -43.34 93.59
CA GLN A 206 -39.00 -43.38 95.03
C GLN A 206 -40.20 -43.17 95.93
N ILE A 207 -41.10 -42.22 95.57
CA ILE A 207 -42.31 -41.87 96.38
C ILE A 207 -43.39 -42.94 96.26
N THR A 208 -43.67 -43.36 94.98
CA THR A 208 -44.83 -44.25 94.72
C THR A 208 -44.58 -45.73 95.01
N LEU A 209 -43.34 -46.24 94.68
CA LEU A 209 -43.02 -47.67 94.77
C LEU A 209 -42.05 -48.04 95.88
N GLN A 210 -41.59 -47.09 96.74
CA GLN A 210 -40.61 -47.27 97.79
C GLN A 210 -39.33 -48.11 97.41
N PHE A 211 -38.98 -48.06 96.07
CA PHE A 211 -37.75 -48.69 95.56
C PHE A 211 -36.50 -47.88 95.97
N ASP A 212 -35.43 -48.60 96.30
CA ASP A 212 -34.13 -47.98 96.63
C ASP A 212 -33.44 -47.48 95.33
N THR A 213 -33.76 -46.21 94.93
CA THR A 213 -33.30 -45.55 93.68
C THR A 213 -31.90 -44.93 93.80
N LYS A 214 -31.17 -45.14 94.96
CA LYS A 214 -29.86 -44.52 95.17
C LYS A 214 -28.85 -44.80 94.09
N ILE A 215 -28.77 -46.04 93.55
CA ILE A 215 -27.91 -46.42 92.42
C ILE A 215 -28.29 -45.70 91.12
N GLY A 216 -29.60 -45.48 90.90
CA GLY A 216 -30.09 -44.75 89.71
C GLY A 216 -29.65 -43.30 89.71
N TYR A 217 -29.69 -42.62 90.87
CA TYR A 217 -29.18 -41.22 90.98
C TYR A 217 -27.68 -41.14 90.77
N VAL A 218 -26.85 -42.05 91.28
CA VAL A 218 -25.40 -42.07 91.06
C VAL A 218 -25.10 -42.30 89.57
N PHE A 219 -25.79 -43.19 88.92
CA PHE A 219 -25.64 -43.44 87.46
C PHE A 219 -26.07 -42.27 86.65
N ALA A 220 -27.18 -41.61 86.93
CA ALA A 220 -27.63 -40.42 86.20
C ALA A 220 -26.63 -39.27 86.38
N VAL A 221 -26.08 -39.02 87.60
CA VAL A 221 -25.04 -38.01 87.78
C VAL A 221 -23.76 -38.33 87.03
N PHE A 222 -23.35 -39.62 87.00
CA PHE A 222 -22.18 -40.05 86.24
C PHE A 222 -22.33 -39.82 84.73
N LEU A 223 -23.48 -40.20 84.16
CA LEU A 223 -23.76 -39.97 82.76
C LEU A 223 -23.77 -38.46 82.42
N ALA A 224 -24.40 -37.64 83.30
CA ALA A 224 -24.40 -36.21 83.14
C ALA A 224 -22.99 -35.63 83.17
N ALA A 225 -22.14 -36.07 84.10
CA ALA A 225 -20.75 -35.60 84.17
C ALA A 225 -19.95 -35.94 82.93
N VAL A 226 -20.12 -37.16 82.39
CA VAL A 226 -19.48 -37.59 81.09
C VAL A 226 -19.99 -36.73 79.93
N ALA A 227 -21.30 -36.50 79.87
CA ALA A 227 -21.89 -35.67 78.78
C ALA A 227 -21.39 -34.21 78.84
N ILE A 228 -21.33 -33.60 80.03
CA ILE A 228 -20.83 -32.24 80.25
C ILE A 228 -19.35 -32.14 79.85
N VAL A 229 -18.50 -33.10 80.29
CA VAL A 229 -17.06 -33.09 79.94
C VAL A 229 -16.89 -33.17 78.39
N LYS A 230 -17.61 -34.08 77.75
CA LYS A 230 -17.55 -34.23 76.28
C LYS A 230 -18.00 -32.97 75.56
N LEU A 231 -19.11 -32.35 75.96
CA LEU A 231 -19.62 -31.10 75.40
C LEU A 231 -18.63 -29.95 75.65
N PHE A 232 -18.06 -29.83 76.82
CA PHE A 232 -17.08 -28.79 77.16
C PHE A 232 -15.79 -28.91 76.34
N LEU A 233 -15.26 -30.15 76.16
CA LEU A 233 -14.11 -30.38 75.27
C LEU A 233 -14.37 -30.05 73.82
N ASN A 234 -15.52 -30.49 73.30
CA ASN A 234 -15.90 -30.19 71.94
C ASN A 234 -16.11 -28.67 71.72
N HIS A 235 -16.79 -27.99 72.64
CA HIS A 235 -17.00 -26.53 72.54
C HIS A 235 -15.67 -25.76 72.58
N GLY A 236 -14.76 -26.14 73.45
CA GLY A 236 -13.45 -25.51 73.59
C GLY A 236 -12.52 -25.76 72.41
N ASN A 237 -12.60 -26.94 71.78
CA ASN A 237 -11.83 -27.24 70.56
C ASN A 237 -12.36 -26.49 69.32
N ALA A 238 -13.69 -26.49 69.10
CA ALA A 238 -14.31 -25.77 68.01
C ALA A 238 -14.06 -24.26 68.14
N GLY A 239 -14.18 -23.66 69.30
CA GLY A 239 -13.86 -22.27 69.52
C GLY A 239 -12.43 -21.87 69.15
N ARG A 240 -11.46 -22.72 69.52
CA ARG A 240 -10.03 -22.50 69.17
C ARG A 240 -9.80 -22.67 67.71
N GLU A 241 -10.50 -23.60 67.06
CA GLU A 241 -10.39 -23.81 65.56
C GLU A 241 -11.01 -22.65 64.79
N ILE A 242 -12.16 -22.12 65.24
CA ILE A 242 -12.75 -20.89 64.62
C ILE A 242 -11.77 -19.74 64.74
N ALA A 243 -11.19 -19.49 65.88
CA ALA A 243 -10.22 -18.40 66.05
C ALA A 243 -8.98 -18.56 65.16
N ARG A 244 -8.54 -19.79 64.86
CA ARG A 244 -7.45 -20.08 63.90
C ARG A 244 -7.92 -19.77 62.46
N VAL A 245 -9.08 -20.26 62.06
CA VAL A 245 -9.67 -20.05 60.76
C VAL A 245 -9.89 -18.56 60.46
N GLU A 246 -10.39 -17.78 61.44
CA GLU A 246 -10.54 -16.32 61.32
C GLU A 246 -9.19 -15.62 61.14
N LYS A 247 -8.16 -16.06 61.85
CA LYS A 247 -6.80 -15.53 61.65
C LYS A 247 -6.27 -15.83 60.25
N ASP A 248 -6.53 -17.03 59.74
CA ASP A 248 -6.11 -17.40 58.38
C ASP A 248 -6.90 -16.66 57.32
N ILE A 249 -8.21 -16.44 57.48
CA ILE A 249 -9.03 -15.57 56.61
C ILE A 249 -8.47 -14.15 56.60
N ASN A 250 -8.16 -13.56 57.75
CA ASN A 250 -7.60 -12.21 57.79
C ASN A 250 -6.23 -12.13 57.12
N ARG A 251 -5.38 -13.16 57.25
CA ARG A 251 -4.12 -13.25 56.52
C ARG A 251 -4.31 -13.35 55.02
N LEU A 252 -5.30 -14.13 54.55
CA LEU A 252 -5.65 -14.23 53.13
C LEU A 252 -6.18 -12.89 52.56
N ILE A 253 -6.99 -12.15 53.33
CA ILE A 253 -7.48 -10.82 52.91
C ILE A 253 -6.31 -9.87 52.73
N LEU A 254 -5.30 -9.86 53.59
CA LEU A 254 -4.10 -9.05 53.44
C LEU A 254 -3.30 -9.45 52.18
N LEU A 255 -3.15 -10.76 51.94
CA LEU A 255 -2.49 -11.27 50.74
C LEU A 255 -3.26 -10.90 49.47
N GLN A 256 -4.59 -11.07 49.48
CA GLN A 256 -5.46 -10.66 48.37
C GLN A 256 -5.34 -9.16 48.06
N ASN A 257 -5.31 -8.31 49.09
CA ASN A 257 -5.13 -6.88 48.88
C ASN A 257 -3.76 -6.57 48.28
N THR A 258 -2.69 -7.25 48.70
CA THR A 258 -1.35 -7.09 48.12
C THR A 258 -1.33 -7.53 46.67
N VAL A 259 -1.93 -8.67 46.33
CA VAL A 259 -2.02 -9.17 44.95
C VAL A 259 -2.89 -8.23 44.08
N LYS A 260 -3.99 -7.70 44.62
CA LYS A 260 -4.85 -6.73 43.95
C LYS A 260 -4.11 -5.43 43.61
N ILE A 261 -3.30 -4.92 44.53
CA ILE A 261 -2.44 -3.74 44.29
C ILE A 261 -1.46 -4.03 43.11
N ARG A 262 -0.79 -5.19 43.16
CA ARG A 262 0.13 -5.62 42.09
C ARG A 262 -0.59 -5.72 40.76
N TYR A 263 -1.80 -6.27 40.72
CA TYR A 263 -2.63 -6.37 39.55
C TYR A 263 -2.96 -4.98 38.95
N VAL A 264 -3.39 -4.03 39.79
CA VAL A 264 -3.72 -2.67 39.38
C VAL A 264 -2.49 -1.95 38.83
N ASN A 265 -1.34 -2.05 39.52
CA ASN A 265 -0.10 -1.43 39.07
C ASN A 265 0.35 -1.98 37.72
N ASN A 266 0.31 -3.30 37.55
CA ASN A 266 0.67 -3.92 36.26
C ASN A 266 -0.32 -3.57 35.14
N ARG A 267 -1.61 -3.50 35.44
CA ARG A 267 -2.63 -3.04 34.50
C ARG A 267 -2.39 -1.60 34.04
N ASN A 268 -1.99 -0.73 34.95
CA ASN A 268 -1.65 0.65 34.63
C ASN A 268 -0.42 0.72 33.73
N LEU A 269 0.60 -0.11 33.99
CA LEU A 269 1.78 -0.22 33.13
C LEU A 269 1.42 -0.71 31.74
N LEU A 270 0.61 -1.77 31.63
CA LEU A 270 0.12 -2.28 30.35
C LEU A 270 -0.66 -1.21 29.57
N ASN A 271 -1.58 -0.53 30.22
CA ASN A 271 -2.36 0.52 29.60
C ASN A 271 -1.46 1.66 29.09
N TYR A 272 -0.48 2.07 29.89
CA TYR A 272 0.50 3.08 29.50
C TYR A 272 1.28 2.64 28.25
N LEU A 273 1.83 1.43 28.25
CA LEU A 273 2.62 0.91 27.12
C LEU A 273 1.74 0.75 25.87
N CYS A 274 0.53 0.20 26.01
CA CYS A 274 -0.42 0.08 24.92
C CYS A 274 -0.81 1.45 24.31
N MET A 275 -1.01 2.47 25.14
CA MET A 275 -1.29 3.84 24.68
C MET A 275 -0.07 4.49 24.02
N LYS A 276 1.12 4.30 24.59
CA LYS A 276 2.37 4.84 24.05
C LYS A 276 2.63 4.34 22.64
N PHE A 277 2.49 3.04 22.40
CA PHE A 277 2.72 2.42 21.10
C PHE A 277 1.46 2.33 20.24
N ARG A 278 0.28 2.69 20.77
CA ARG A 278 -1.04 2.57 20.14
C ARG A 278 -1.33 1.16 19.62
N VAL A 279 -1.10 0.18 20.43
CA VAL A 279 -1.31 -1.25 20.16
C VAL A 279 -2.15 -1.88 21.27
N LYS A 280 -2.73 -3.05 21.00
CA LYS A 280 -3.56 -3.78 21.96
C LYS A 280 -2.75 -4.75 22.81
N ASN A 281 -1.65 -5.29 22.28
CA ASN A 281 -0.82 -6.30 22.92
C ASN A 281 0.60 -6.31 22.33
N SER A 282 1.49 -7.09 22.96
CA SER A 282 2.88 -7.26 22.52
C SER A 282 3.01 -7.86 21.12
N GLY A 283 2.13 -8.80 20.74
CA GLY A 283 2.15 -9.43 19.43
C GLY A 283 1.79 -8.47 18.29
N GLU A 284 0.88 -7.53 18.54
CA GLU A 284 0.55 -6.48 17.57
C GLU A 284 1.74 -5.54 17.35
N LEU A 285 2.43 -5.13 18.42
CA LEU A 285 3.60 -4.29 18.33
C LEU A 285 4.74 -5.00 17.58
N GLU A 286 4.97 -6.27 17.86
CA GLU A 286 5.98 -7.11 17.19
C GLU A 286 5.66 -7.25 15.70
N SER A 287 4.41 -7.50 15.34
CA SER A 287 3.99 -7.59 13.93
C SER A 287 4.10 -6.27 13.17
N LEU A 288 3.87 -5.15 13.84
CA LEU A 288 4.09 -3.81 13.29
C LEU A 288 5.59 -3.53 13.10
N TRP A 289 6.42 -3.93 14.06
CA TRP A 289 7.86 -3.76 14.00
C TRP A 289 8.49 -4.53 12.84
N ILE A 290 8.07 -5.79 12.64
CA ILE A 290 8.54 -6.61 11.51
C ILE A 290 8.15 -5.95 10.18
N ARG A 291 6.89 -5.52 10.03
CA ARG A 291 6.43 -4.85 8.81
C ARG A 291 7.13 -3.52 8.56
N TYR A 292 7.44 -2.77 9.62
CA TYR A 292 8.22 -1.54 9.53
C TYR A 292 9.64 -1.81 9.03
N GLY A 293 10.32 -2.82 9.58
CA GLY A 293 11.66 -3.22 9.15
C GLY A 293 11.70 -3.62 7.66
N GLU A 294 10.76 -4.47 7.24
CA GLU A 294 10.63 -4.88 5.84
C GLU A 294 10.40 -3.70 4.90
N GLU A 295 9.50 -2.77 5.26
CA GLU A 295 9.20 -1.61 4.42
C GLU A 295 10.38 -0.63 4.37
N ARG A 296 11.10 -0.46 5.48
CA ARG A 296 12.31 0.38 5.55
C ARG A 296 13.43 -0.17 4.67
N GLU A 297 13.69 -1.47 4.74
CA GLU A 297 14.70 -2.10 3.87
C GLU A 297 14.37 -1.92 2.39
N GLU A 298 13.09 -2.05 2.03
CA GLU A 298 12.65 -1.84 0.64
C GLU A 298 12.78 -0.37 0.21
N GLN A 299 12.48 0.59 1.09
CA GLN A 299 12.70 2.01 0.80
C GLN A 299 14.19 2.33 0.64
N GLU A 300 15.06 1.74 1.46
CA GLU A 300 16.51 1.89 1.33
C GLU A 300 17.03 1.28 0.02
N ARG A 301 16.52 0.10 -0.38
CA ARG A 301 16.81 -0.52 -1.68
C ARG A 301 16.37 0.35 -2.84
N LEU A 302 15.15 0.90 -2.77
CA LEU A 302 14.64 1.81 -3.80
C LEU A 302 15.49 3.08 -3.88
N ALA A 303 15.84 3.68 -2.74
CA ALA A 303 16.68 4.87 -2.71
C ALA A 303 18.07 4.62 -3.31
N LYS A 304 18.66 3.44 -3.08
CA LYS A 304 19.91 3.01 -3.71
C LYS A 304 19.70 2.80 -5.21
N ALA A 305 18.70 2.00 -5.59
CA ALA A 305 18.39 1.74 -7.00
C ALA A 305 18.13 3.03 -7.79
N SER A 306 17.47 4.02 -7.18
CA SER A 306 17.23 5.33 -7.80
C SER A 306 18.52 6.13 -8.05
N LYS A 307 19.49 6.07 -7.12
CA LYS A 307 20.81 6.69 -7.31
C LYS A 307 21.62 5.98 -8.40
N ASP A 308 21.60 4.66 -8.36
CA ASP A 308 22.31 3.84 -9.33
C ASP A 308 21.71 4.01 -10.73
N PHE A 309 20.36 4.13 -10.83
CA PHE A 309 19.66 4.42 -12.09
C PHE A 309 20.14 5.74 -12.72
N VAL A 310 20.24 6.80 -11.94
CA VAL A 310 20.75 8.10 -12.45
C VAL A 310 22.19 7.99 -12.91
N TYR A 311 23.01 7.22 -12.21
CA TYR A 311 24.41 6.98 -12.60
C TYR A 311 24.50 6.23 -13.92
N TYR A 312 23.84 5.06 -14.03
CA TYR A 312 23.87 4.25 -15.25
C TYR A 312 23.16 4.93 -16.42
N GLN A 313 22.15 5.74 -16.19
CA GLN A 313 21.52 6.57 -17.23
C GLN A 313 22.53 7.54 -17.85
N LYS A 314 23.32 8.22 -17.04
CA LYS A 314 24.37 9.13 -17.54
C LYS A 314 25.46 8.36 -18.29
N GLU A 315 25.86 7.21 -17.78
CA GLU A 315 26.87 6.37 -18.37
C GLU A 315 26.41 5.81 -19.72
N TYR A 316 25.19 5.27 -19.78
CA TYR A 316 24.60 4.79 -21.02
C TYR A 316 24.51 5.89 -22.09
N LEU A 317 24.04 7.09 -21.72
CA LEU A 317 24.01 8.24 -22.63
C LEU A 317 25.43 8.67 -23.07
N ARG A 318 26.45 8.53 -22.22
CA ARG A 318 27.84 8.81 -22.54
C ARG A 318 28.36 7.81 -23.60
N LEU A 319 28.11 6.53 -23.39
CA LEU A 319 28.51 5.47 -24.30
C LEU A 319 27.84 5.59 -25.67
N LEU A 320 26.52 5.87 -25.71
CA LEU A 320 25.80 6.13 -26.95
C LEU A 320 26.38 7.30 -27.75
N ARG A 321 26.77 8.40 -27.07
CA ARG A 321 27.44 9.52 -27.74
C ARG A 321 28.81 9.14 -28.31
N GLN A 322 29.55 8.31 -27.58
CA GLN A 322 30.84 7.79 -28.08
C GLN A 322 30.66 6.89 -29.30
N ALA A 323 29.55 6.14 -29.37
CA ALA A 323 29.14 5.35 -30.52
C ALA A 323 28.54 6.20 -31.66
N ARG A 324 28.62 7.56 -31.59
CA ARG A 324 28.11 8.52 -32.57
C ARG A 324 26.61 8.48 -32.78
N ILE A 325 25.85 7.98 -31.82
CA ILE A 325 24.38 8.02 -31.86
C ILE A 325 23.92 9.47 -31.78
N ARG A 326 23.05 9.90 -32.71
CA ARG A 326 22.61 11.30 -32.83
C ARG A 326 21.54 11.64 -31.80
N ASP A 327 20.54 10.80 -31.66
CA ASP A 327 19.43 11.02 -30.74
C ASP A 327 19.45 10.05 -29.57
N THR A 328 20.40 10.27 -28.66
CA THR A 328 20.57 9.41 -27.47
C THR A 328 19.37 9.38 -26.55
N SER A 329 18.49 10.40 -26.59
CA SER A 329 17.31 10.49 -25.73
C SER A 329 16.23 9.47 -26.09
N VAL A 330 16.09 9.14 -27.37
CA VAL A 330 15.17 8.13 -27.88
C VAL A 330 15.60 6.73 -27.39
N TRP A 331 16.90 6.45 -27.46
CA TRP A 331 17.46 5.17 -27.06
C TRP A 331 17.37 4.90 -25.55
N LEU A 332 17.24 5.93 -24.74
CA LEU A 332 16.94 5.77 -23.31
C LEU A 332 15.55 5.17 -23.05
N HIS A 333 14.60 5.40 -23.95
CA HIS A 333 13.25 4.82 -23.86
C HIS A 333 13.12 3.47 -24.57
N GLN A 334 14.14 3.09 -25.36
CA GLN A 334 14.18 1.87 -26.16
C GLN A 334 15.33 0.95 -25.71
N VAL A 335 15.61 0.92 -24.42
CA VAL A 335 16.67 0.07 -23.83
C VAL A 335 16.41 -1.40 -24.17
N GLY A 336 15.16 -1.87 -24.13
CA GLY A 336 14.80 -3.25 -24.49
C GLY A 336 15.21 -3.62 -25.93
N ALA A 337 15.06 -2.70 -26.90
CA ALA A 337 15.50 -2.96 -28.28
C ALA A 337 17.01 -3.13 -28.38
N VAL A 338 17.80 -2.46 -27.53
CA VAL A 338 19.26 -2.64 -27.50
C VAL A 338 19.63 -3.99 -26.88
N LEU A 339 18.88 -4.47 -25.88
CA LEU A 339 19.13 -5.73 -25.18
C LEU A 339 18.70 -6.95 -25.98
N HIS A 340 17.63 -6.85 -26.78
CA HIS A 340 17.00 -7.97 -27.46
C HIS A 340 17.08 -7.80 -28.99
N GLU A 341 17.84 -8.65 -29.64
CA GLU A 341 18.04 -8.65 -31.10
C GLU A 341 16.71 -8.73 -31.87
N ARG A 342 15.74 -9.47 -31.32
CA ARG A 342 14.41 -9.56 -31.91
C ARG A 342 13.68 -8.21 -31.91
N GLU A 343 13.67 -7.50 -30.78
CA GLU A 343 13.04 -6.19 -30.65
C GLU A 343 13.74 -5.17 -31.53
N MET A 344 15.06 -5.21 -31.64
CA MET A 344 15.83 -4.37 -32.56
C MET A 344 15.44 -4.63 -34.02
N THR A 345 15.26 -5.89 -34.40
CA THR A 345 14.84 -6.26 -35.75
C THR A 345 13.42 -5.76 -36.06
N GLU A 346 12.49 -5.95 -35.13
CA GLU A 346 11.09 -5.45 -35.23
C GLU A 346 11.06 -3.92 -35.32
N LEU A 347 11.84 -3.23 -34.51
CA LEU A 347 11.98 -1.76 -34.55
C LEU A 347 12.53 -1.30 -35.91
N ARG A 348 13.59 -1.94 -36.41
CA ARG A 348 14.16 -1.62 -37.73
C ARG A 348 13.13 -1.80 -38.85
N GLN A 349 12.41 -2.92 -38.86
CA GLN A 349 11.38 -3.19 -39.88
C GLN A 349 10.29 -2.14 -39.83
N SER A 350 9.82 -1.77 -38.67
CA SER A 350 8.80 -0.74 -38.48
C SER A 350 9.27 0.64 -38.98
N LEU A 351 10.50 1.04 -38.69
CA LEU A 351 11.09 2.29 -39.16
C LEU A 351 11.29 2.29 -40.68
N VAL A 352 11.69 1.19 -41.30
CA VAL A 352 11.82 1.04 -42.75
C VAL A 352 10.45 1.17 -43.41
N ALA A 353 9.43 0.48 -42.90
CA ALA A 353 8.06 0.59 -43.40
C ALA A 353 7.54 2.02 -43.27
N ARG A 354 7.71 2.67 -42.10
CA ARG A 354 7.30 4.07 -41.91
C ARG A 354 8.01 5.02 -42.87
N ARG A 355 9.31 4.86 -43.10
CA ARG A 355 10.08 5.67 -44.05
C ARG A 355 9.54 5.53 -45.46
N LYS A 356 9.12 4.32 -45.87
CA LYS A 356 8.50 4.09 -47.20
C LYS A 356 7.17 4.85 -47.31
N ILE A 357 6.29 4.71 -46.33
CA ILE A 357 4.98 5.41 -46.33
C ILE A 357 5.18 6.92 -46.34
N LEU A 358 6.07 7.48 -45.55
CA LEU A 358 6.37 8.90 -45.53
C LEU A 358 6.86 9.39 -46.91
N ARG A 359 7.69 8.60 -47.60
CA ARG A 359 8.17 8.93 -48.96
C ARG A 359 7.00 8.96 -49.93
N GLU A 360 6.13 7.98 -49.92
CA GLU A 360 4.93 7.92 -50.78
C GLU A 360 4.01 9.10 -50.52
N GLN A 361 3.76 9.46 -49.27
CA GLN A 361 2.97 10.64 -48.92
C GLN A 361 3.62 11.95 -49.38
N MET A 362 4.94 12.07 -49.23
CA MET A 362 5.69 13.23 -49.73
C MET A 362 5.61 13.35 -51.22
N ASP A 363 5.74 12.25 -51.96
CA ASP A 363 5.66 12.22 -53.39
C ASP A 363 4.23 12.58 -53.91
N TYR A 364 3.19 12.08 -53.20
CA TYR A 364 1.80 12.46 -53.44
C TYR A 364 1.58 13.98 -53.25
N ASN A 365 2.01 14.56 -52.14
CA ASN A 365 1.83 15.98 -51.85
C ASN A 365 2.63 16.85 -52.82
N ARG A 366 3.82 16.42 -53.28
CA ARG A 366 4.59 17.08 -54.35
C ARG A 366 3.83 17.08 -55.68
N GLN A 367 3.24 15.94 -56.05
CA GLN A 367 2.44 15.83 -57.27
C GLN A 367 1.17 16.68 -57.20
N LEU A 368 0.50 16.71 -56.04
CA LEU A 368 -0.67 17.55 -55.79
C LEU A 368 -0.35 19.03 -55.92
N ALA A 369 0.71 19.50 -55.26
CA ALA A 369 1.17 20.90 -55.38
C ALA A 369 1.54 21.25 -56.84
N ALA A 370 2.29 20.38 -57.53
CA ALA A 370 2.68 20.57 -58.91
C ALA A 370 1.47 20.60 -59.88
N ALA A 371 0.47 19.74 -59.67
CA ALA A 371 -0.75 19.71 -60.45
C ALA A 371 -1.58 21.00 -60.25
N ALA A 372 -1.72 21.47 -59.00
CA ALA A 372 -2.43 22.71 -58.70
C ALA A 372 -1.68 23.94 -59.28
N GLN A 373 -0.35 23.96 -59.20
CA GLN A 373 0.47 25.03 -59.74
C GLN A 373 0.38 25.07 -61.29
N LYS A 374 0.40 23.89 -61.93
CA LYS A 374 0.21 23.78 -63.40
C LYS A 374 -1.18 24.25 -63.78
N GLU A 375 -2.23 23.92 -63.02
CA GLU A 375 -3.60 24.37 -63.27
C GLU A 375 -3.71 25.89 -63.25
N VAL A 376 -3.14 26.57 -62.24
CA VAL A 376 -3.13 28.06 -62.18
C VAL A 376 -2.33 28.68 -63.33
N THR A 377 -1.18 28.06 -63.68
CA THR A 377 -0.37 28.52 -64.81
C THR A 377 -1.11 28.39 -66.15
N ASP A 378 -1.76 27.24 -66.41
CA ASP A 378 -2.55 26.96 -67.57
C ASP A 378 -3.75 27.92 -67.72
N LEU A 379 -4.38 28.30 -66.57
CA LEU A 379 -5.46 29.33 -66.59
C LEU A 379 -4.92 30.68 -66.98
N SER A 380 -3.76 31.10 -66.52
CA SER A 380 -3.16 32.39 -66.95
C SER A 380 -2.80 32.44 -68.44
N GLY A 381 -2.43 31.27 -69.03
CA GLY A 381 -2.13 31.13 -70.43
C GLY A 381 -3.38 31.08 -71.34
N LYS A 382 -4.44 30.32 -70.90
CA LYS A 382 -5.70 30.19 -71.71
C LYS A 382 -6.59 31.42 -71.72
N TYR A 383 -6.48 32.26 -70.68
CA TYR A 383 -7.31 33.47 -70.50
C TYR A 383 -6.44 34.74 -70.40
N PRO A 384 -5.74 35.20 -71.43
CA PRO A 384 -4.83 36.34 -71.37
C PRO A 384 -5.48 37.61 -70.82
N ARG A 385 -6.81 37.77 -71.04
CA ARG A 385 -7.62 38.93 -70.61
C ARG A 385 -7.65 39.04 -69.02
N TYR A 386 -7.49 37.94 -68.33
CA TYR A 386 -7.56 37.91 -66.91
C TYR A 386 -6.18 37.63 -66.26
N LYS A 387 -5.10 37.63 -67.01
CA LYS A 387 -3.74 37.30 -66.57
C LYS A 387 -3.27 38.19 -65.47
N GLU A 388 -3.47 39.49 -65.49
CA GLU A 388 -3.06 40.43 -64.43
C GLU A 388 -3.83 40.20 -63.16
N GLU A 389 -5.11 39.90 -63.21
CA GLU A 389 -5.95 39.56 -62.10
C GLU A 389 -5.47 38.25 -61.41
N ILE A 390 -5.16 37.20 -62.14
CA ILE A 390 -4.63 35.92 -61.67
C ILE A 390 -3.30 36.13 -60.99
N LEU A 391 -2.37 36.89 -61.59
CA LEU A 391 -1.08 37.21 -61.00
C LEU A 391 -1.20 38.05 -59.71
N GLY A 392 -2.19 38.97 -59.71
CA GLY A 392 -2.49 39.75 -58.45
C GLY A 392 -2.96 38.88 -57.33
N LEU A 393 -3.83 37.87 -57.57
CA LEU A 393 -4.28 36.92 -56.57
C LEU A 393 -3.13 36.03 -56.06
N ILE A 394 -2.23 35.59 -56.91
CA ILE A 394 -1.04 34.83 -56.54
C ILE A 394 -0.15 35.69 -55.62
N ALA A 395 0.14 36.93 -56.01
CA ALA A 395 0.98 37.84 -55.23
C ALA A 395 0.35 38.16 -53.84
N GLU A 396 -0.98 38.39 -53.77
CA GLU A 396 -1.72 38.61 -52.54
C GLU A 396 -1.59 37.37 -51.61
N TYR A 397 -1.76 36.18 -52.18
CA TYR A 397 -1.67 34.93 -51.45
C TYR A 397 -0.25 34.69 -50.89
N GLU A 398 0.79 34.88 -51.71
CA GLU A 398 2.19 34.79 -51.26
C GLU A 398 2.54 35.79 -50.14
N GLN A 399 2.03 37.04 -50.23
CA GLN A 399 2.23 38.01 -49.13
C GLN A 399 1.56 37.62 -47.85
N ARG A 400 0.35 37.05 -47.89
CA ARG A 400 -0.35 36.52 -46.71
C ARG A 400 0.41 35.36 -46.11
N GLN A 401 0.95 34.45 -46.86
CA GLN A 401 1.77 33.34 -46.43
C GLN A 401 3.07 33.83 -45.73
N LYS A 402 3.76 34.80 -46.31
CA LYS A 402 4.99 35.38 -45.73
C LYS A 402 4.72 36.09 -44.40
N SER A 403 3.63 36.83 -44.31
CA SER A 403 3.24 37.55 -43.07
C SER A 403 2.76 36.59 -41.98
N GLY A 404 2.07 35.49 -42.32
CA GLY A 404 1.71 34.42 -41.38
C GLY A 404 2.91 33.70 -40.80
N LYS A 405 3.92 33.35 -41.62
CA LYS A 405 5.17 32.73 -41.18
C LYS A 405 6.01 33.65 -40.26
N ALA A 406 6.00 34.97 -40.49
CA ALA A 406 6.70 35.96 -39.65
C ALA A 406 6.02 36.11 -38.26
N GLY A 407 4.70 36.04 -38.19
CA GLY A 407 3.93 36.12 -36.93
C GLY A 407 4.15 34.89 -36.02
N VAL A 408 4.26 33.69 -36.59
CA VAL A 408 4.54 32.45 -35.83
C VAL A 408 5.97 32.43 -35.29
N ARG A 409 6.93 32.96 -36.07
CA ARG A 409 8.35 33.05 -35.62
C ARG A 409 8.53 34.00 -34.42
N LYS A 410 7.78 35.12 -34.40
CA LYS A 410 7.78 36.06 -33.27
C LYS A 410 7.14 35.48 -31.98
N LYS A 411 6.15 34.62 -32.09
CA LYS A 411 5.49 33.96 -30.96
C LYS A 411 6.31 32.83 -30.34
N ARG A 412 7.32 32.29 -31.03
CA ARG A 412 8.26 31.26 -30.50
C ARG A 412 9.50 31.84 -29.82
N MET A 413 9.74 33.15 -29.94
CA MET A 413 10.90 33.82 -29.32
C MET A 413 10.55 34.62 -28.07
N ASN A 414 9.27 34.70 -27.70
CA ASN A 414 8.78 35.21 -26.41
C ASN A 414 8.18 34.03 -25.60
#